data_b902ca850bfdbcf4cc46052908aabaed
#
_entry.id   b902ca850bfdbcf4cc46052908aabaed
#
_cell.length_a   1.000
_cell.length_b   1.000
_cell.length_c   1.000
_cell.angle_alpha   90.00
_cell.angle_beta   90.00
_cell.angle_gamma   90.00
#
_symmetry.space_group_name_H-M   'P 1'
#
loop_
_entity.id
_entity.type
_entity.pdbx_description
1 polymer ?
#
loop_
_entity_poly.entity_id
_entity_poly.type
_entity_poly.pdbx_seq_one_letter_code
_entity_poly.pdbx_strand_id
1 'polypeptide(L)'
;MFVSRQLKEKNIAEYLIYMWQIEDLIRANGCDMEKIKSTIIAPYPLTEEQKAELTQWYMDLIEMMRHEGIMEKGHLQINKNIITWLTDLHLQLLRSPKFPYYNSAYYKVLPYIVELRAKGADKEEPELETCFEALYGILLLKLQKKEISEETRKAQEAISTLLAMLSNYYICLLYTSPSPRD
;
A
#
# COMPACT_ATOMS: atom_id res chain seq x y z
N MET A 1 7.28 -11.73 2.67
CA MET A 1 6.38 -12.59 3.48
C MET A 1 6.40 -12.21 4.96
N PHE A 2 7.50 -12.35 5.71
CA PHE A 2 7.52 -12.05 7.15
C PHE A 2 7.16 -10.59 7.45
N VAL A 3 7.77 -9.65 6.75
CA VAL A 3 7.47 -8.21 6.87
C VAL A 3 6.02 -7.93 6.48
N SER A 4 5.51 -8.51 5.39
CA SER A 4 4.14 -8.29 4.95
C SER A 4 3.09 -8.76 5.98
N ARG A 5 3.31 -9.91 6.63
CA ARG A 5 2.41 -10.39 7.71
C ARG A 5 2.37 -9.40 8.87
N GLN A 6 3.55 -8.94 9.35
CA GLN A 6 3.61 -7.97 10.45
C GLN A 6 2.94 -6.64 10.09
N LEU A 7 3.18 -6.13 8.87
CA LEU A 7 2.57 -4.89 8.41
C LEU A 7 1.05 -5.02 8.29
N LYS A 8 0.56 -6.14 7.74
CA LYS A 8 -0.88 -6.37 7.59
C LYS A 8 -1.63 -6.32 8.92
N GLU A 9 -1.00 -6.78 10.00
CA GLU A 9 -1.57 -6.78 11.36
C GLU A 9 -1.44 -5.42 12.05
N LYS A 10 -0.40 -4.64 11.74
CA LYS A 10 -0.06 -3.42 12.48
C LYS A 10 -0.42 -2.14 11.75
N ASN A 11 -0.25 -2.11 10.43
CA ASN A 11 -0.46 -0.92 9.62
C ASN A 11 -0.80 -1.30 8.18
N ILE A 12 -2.08 -1.35 7.88
CA ILE A 12 -2.57 -1.78 6.57
C ILE A 12 -2.13 -0.84 5.43
N ALA A 13 -1.90 0.45 5.71
CA ALA A 13 -1.42 1.38 4.70
C ALA A 13 0.05 1.10 4.33
N GLU A 14 0.90 0.86 5.33
CA GLU A 14 2.29 0.44 5.08
C GLU A 14 2.36 -0.93 4.40
N TYR A 15 1.47 -1.86 4.76
CA TYR A 15 1.34 -3.14 4.07
C TYR A 15 1.09 -2.95 2.57
N LEU A 16 0.15 -2.08 2.21
CA LEU A 16 -0.21 -1.85 0.81
C LEU A 16 0.97 -1.27 0.01
N ILE A 17 1.63 -0.23 0.55
CA ILE A 17 2.82 0.37 -0.07
C ILE A 17 3.95 -0.67 -0.20
N TYR A 18 4.15 -1.51 0.81
CA TYR A 18 5.13 -2.59 0.76
C TYR A 18 4.78 -3.61 -0.34
N MET A 19 3.52 -4.00 -0.49
CA MET A 19 3.10 -4.94 -1.54
C MET A 19 3.28 -4.36 -2.94
N TRP A 20 3.06 -3.06 -3.14
CA TRP A 20 3.35 -2.40 -4.41
C TRP A 20 4.85 -2.42 -4.74
N GLN A 21 5.72 -2.24 -3.73
CA GLN A 21 7.17 -2.41 -3.92
C GLN A 21 7.52 -3.85 -4.33
N ILE A 22 6.87 -4.84 -3.73
CA ILE A 22 7.08 -6.26 -4.08
C ILE A 22 6.65 -6.53 -5.52
N GLU A 23 5.49 -6.02 -5.95
CA GLU A 23 5.04 -6.14 -7.34
C GLU A 23 6.05 -5.54 -8.32
N ASP A 24 6.55 -4.34 -8.04
CA ASP A 24 7.56 -3.69 -8.89
C ASP A 24 8.91 -4.40 -8.84
N LEU A 25 9.29 -4.95 -7.69
CA LEU A 25 10.50 -5.76 -7.55
C LEU A 25 10.42 -7.04 -8.39
N ILE A 26 9.27 -7.70 -8.43
CA ILE A 26 8.99 -8.85 -9.29
C ILE A 26 9.12 -8.44 -10.76
N ARG A 27 8.53 -7.32 -11.18
CA ARG A 27 8.63 -6.79 -12.55
C ARG A 27 10.07 -6.45 -12.93
N ALA A 28 10.81 -5.80 -12.05
CA ALA A 28 12.21 -5.42 -12.27
C ALA A 28 13.12 -6.65 -12.50
N ASN A 29 12.74 -7.80 -11.94
CA ASN A 29 13.43 -9.08 -12.19
C ASN A 29 12.81 -9.87 -13.36
N GLY A 30 11.96 -9.25 -14.18
CA GLY A 30 11.33 -9.88 -15.34
C GLY A 30 10.33 -10.98 -14.98
N CYS A 31 9.79 -10.95 -13.76
CA CYS A 31 8.92 -12.00 -13.20
C CYS A 31 9.55 -13.40 -13.26
N ASP A 32 10.88 -13.44 -13.18
CA ASP A 32 11.70 -14.65 -13.26
C ASP A 32 12.13 -15.09 -11.84
N MET A 33 11.63 -16.27 -11.44
CA MET A 33 11.89 -16.80 -10.10
C MET A 33 13.38 -17.10 -9.84
N GLU A 34 14.13 -17.53 -10.86
CA GLU A 34 15.57 -17.82 -10.69
C GLU A 34 16.36 -16.54 -10.42
N LYS A 35 16.00 -15.43 -11.09
CA LYS A 35 16.58 -14.12 -10.79
C LYS A 35 16.20 -13.67 -9.38
N ILE A 36 14.95 -13.79 -8.98
CA ILE A 36 14.49 -13.43 -7.64
C ILE A 36 15.21 -14.24 -6.57
N LYS A 37 15.38 -15.55 -6.76
CA LYS A 37 16.16 -16.39 -5.85
C LYS A 37 17.60 -15.90 -5.68
N SER A 38 18.29 -15.63 -6.79
CA SER A 38 19.70 -15.25 -6.77
C SER A 38 19.93 -13.83 -6.25
N THR A 39 19.09 -12.86 -6.66
CA THR A 39 19.29 -11.43 -6.37
C THR A 39 18.66 -10.97 -5.07
N ILE A 40 17.54 -11.60 -4.67
CA ILE A 40 16.75 -11.15 -3.54
C ILE A 40 16.84 -12.14 -2.39
N ILE A 41 16.56 -13.44 -2.62
CA ILE A 41 16.42 -14.40 -1.52
C ILE A 41 17.78 -14.86 -1.00
N ALA A 42 18.71 -15.22 -1.88
CA ALA A 42 20.02 -15.76 -1.51
C ALA A 42 20.85 -14.85 -0.58
N PRO A 43 20.88 -13.51 -0.78
CA PRO A 43 21.64 -12.62 0.09
C PRO A 43 21.09 -12.47 1.51
N TYR A 44 19.82 -12.84 1.78
CA TYR A 44 19.25 -12.69 3.11
C TYR A 44 19.75 -13.78 4.08
N PRO A 45 20.08 -13.41 5.33
CA PRO A 45 20.52 -14.34 6.36
C PRO A 45 19.30 -15.11 6.95
N LEU A 46 18.68 -15.92 6.12
CA LEU A 46 17.52 -16.75 6.46
C LEU A 46 17.91 -18.22 6.53
N THR A 47 17.17 -19.00 7.34
CA THR A 47 17.27 -20.47 7.33
C THR A 47 16.78 -21.02 5.98
N GLU A 48 17.16 -22.25 5.66
CA GLU A 48 16.73 -22.88 4.39
C GLU A 48 15.20 -23.06 4.35
N GLU A 49 14.57 -23.33 5.48
CA GLU A 49 13.11 -23.37 5.59
C GLU A 49 12.48 -22.01 5.28
N GLN A 50 13.00 -20.94 5.86
CA GLN A 50 12.53 -19.58 5.61
C GLN A 50 12.75 -19.15 4.16
N LYS A 51 13.85 -19.55 3.54
CA LYS A 51 14.10 -19.31 2.11
C LYS A 51 13.12 -20.07 1.24
N ALA A 52 12.79 -21.31 1.60
CA ALA A 52 11.79 -22.10 0.89
C ALA A 52 10.40 -21.46 0.97
N GLU A 53 9.98 -21.05 2.18
CA GLU A 53 8.70 -20.33 2.35
C GLU A 53 8.65 -19.00 1.57
N LEU A 54 9.76 -18.23 1.59
CA LEU A 54 9.85 -16.98 0.86
C LEU A 54 9.82 -17.22 -0.66
N THR A 55 10.47 -18.27 -1.13
CA THR A 55 10.45 -18.70 -2.53
C THR A 55 9.02 -19.01 -2.96
N GLN A 56 8.30 -19.82 -2.20
CA GLN A 56 6.93 -20.17 -2.50
C GLN A 56 6.03 -18.92 -2.55
N TRP A 57 6.18 -18.02 -1.59
CA TRP A 57 5.43 -16.77 -1.57
C TRP A 57 5.63 -15.90 -2.81
N TYR A 58 6.89 -15.78 -3.30
CA TYR A 58 7.16 -15.06 -4.57
C TYR A 58 6.57 -15.79 -5.77
N MET A 59 6.64 -17.13 -5.80
CA MET A 59 6.02 -17.94 -6.87
C MET A 59 4.52 -17.71 -6.94
N ASP A 60 3.84 -17.73 -5.79
CA ASP A 60 2.39 -17.49 -5.71
C ASP A 60 2.02 -16.08 -6.21
N LEU A 61 2.82 -15.06 -5.84
CA LEU A 61 2.60 -13.69 -6.32
C LEU A 61 2.80 -13.58 -7.85
N ILE A 62 3.85 -14.18 -8.39
CA ILE A 62 4.11 -14.18 -9.84
C ILE A 62 2.96 -14.86 -10.59
N GLU A 63 2.48 -15.99 -10.06
CA GLU A 63 1.35 -16.70 -10.65
C GLU A 63 0.07 -15.86 -10.64
N MET A 64 -0.26 -15.23 -9.51
CA MET A 64 -1.38 -14.29 -9.44
C MET A 64 -1.22 -13.12 -10.43
N MET A 65 -0.05 -12.50 -10.50
CA MET A 65 0.21 -11.40 -11.44
C MET A 65 0.04 -11.85 -12.90
N ARG A 66 0.43 -13.08 -13.22
CA ARG A 66 0.25 -13.68 -14.56
C ARG A 66 -1.23 -13.91 -14.85
N HIS A 67 -1.96 -14.51 -13.94
CA HIS A 67 -3.40 -14.77 -14.10
C HIS A 67 -4.22 -13.50 -14.23
N GLU A 68 -3.86 -12.46 -13.53
CA GLU A 68 -4.53 -11.16 -13.57
C GLU A 68 -4.06 -10.28 -14.75
N GLY A 69 -3.06 -10.71 -15.51
CA GLY A 69 -2.55 -9.98 -16.68
C GLY A 69 -1.79 -8.70 -16.33
N ILE A 70 -1.22 -8.61 -15.12
CA ILE A 70 -0.56 -7.41 -14.61
C ILE A 70 0.97 -7.53 -14.54
N MET A 71 1.56 -8.34 -15.41
CA MET A 71 3.01 -8.56 -15.46
C MET A 71 3.81 -7.29 -15.79
N GLU A 72 3.22 -6.34 -16.52
CA GLU A 72 3.88 -5.09 -16.92
C GLU A 72 3.48 -3.90 -16.05
N LYS A 73 2.21 -3.80 -15.69
CA LYS A 73 1.64 -2.66 -14.93
C LYS A 73 0.38 -3.06 -14.16
N GLY A 74 0.00 -2.22 -13.20
CA GLY A 74 -1.19 -2.40 -12.36
C GLY A 74 -0.89 -3.12 -11.05
N HIS A 75 -1.91 -3.37 -10.27
CA HIS A 75 -1.82 -3.96 -8.94
C HIS A 75 -2.70 -5.20 -8.83
N LEU A 76 -2.26 -6.16 -8.00
CA LEU A 76 -3.01 -7.35 -7.67
C LEU A 76 -4.40 -7.01 -7.14
N GLN A 77 -5.40 -7.79 -7.53
CA GLN A 77 -6.78 -7.59 -7.09
C GLN A 77 -6.92 -7.64 -5.56
N ILE A 78 -6.13 -8.47 -4.89
CA ILE A 78 -6.09 -8.52 -3.41
C ILE A 78 -5.68 -7.17 -2.79
N ASN A 79 -4.78 -6.43 -3.44
CA ASN A 79 -4.33 -5.11 -2.99
C ASN A 79 -5.37 -4.04 -3.32
N LYS A 80 -6.01 -4.11 -4.49
CA LYS A 80 -7.14 -3.24 -4.85
C LYS A 80 -8.33 -3.40 -3.91
N ASN A 81 -8.62 -4.62 -3.48
CA ASN A 81 -9.67 -4.89 -2.51
C ASN A 81 -9.41 -4.17 -1.16
N ILE A 82 -8.15 -4.09 -0.73
CA ILE A 82 -7.78 -3.33 0.47
C ILE A 82 -8.10 -1.84 0.29
N ILE A 83 -7.77 -1.25 -0.86
CA ILE A 83 -8.12 0.16 -1.15
C ILE A 83 -9.64 0.35 -1.09
N THR A 84 -10.40 -0.56 -1.67
CA THR A 84 -11.87 -0.51 -1.63
C THR A 84 -12.40 -0.52 -0.20
N TRP A 85 -11.93 -1.45 0.63
CA TRP A 85 -12.34 -1.52 2.05
C TRP A 85 -11.93 -0.28 2.85
N LEU A 86 -10.74 0.23 2.61
CA LEU A 86 -10.27 1.47 3.25
C LEU A 86 -11.08 2.68 2.78
N THR A 87 -11.49 2.72 1.52
CA THR A 87 -12.35 3.76 0.97
C THR A 87 -13.74 3.74 1.61
N ASP A 88 -14.32 2.56 1.77
CA ASP A 88 -15.61 2.41 2.46
C ASP A 88 -15.52 2.88 3.92
N LEU A 89 -14.47 2.48 4.64
CA LEU A 89 -14.22 2.94 6.00
C LEU A 89 -14.01 4.47 6.06
N HIS A 90 -13.20 5.02 5.16
CA HIS A 90 -12.96 6.45 5.04
C HIS A 90 -14.28 7.23 4.90
N LEU A 91 -15.14 6.81 4.00
CA LEU A 91 -16.45 7.43 3.79
C LEU A 91 -17.37 7.32 5.02
N GLN A 92 -17.32 6.19 5.75
CA GLN A 92 -18.05 6.02 6.99
C GLN A 92 -17.55 6.99 8.08
N LEU A 93 -16.24 7.13 8.23
CA LEU A 93 -15.62 8.05 9.20
C LEU A 93 -15.96 9.52 8.89
N LEU A 94 -15.94 9.91 7.60
CA LEU A 94 -16.30 11.27 7.19
C LEU A 94 -17.75 11.62 7.46
N ARG A 95 -18.67 10.68 7.29
CA ARG A 95 -20.11 10.88 7.53
C ARG A 95 -20.48 10.92 9.01
N SER A 96 -19.60 10.44 9.88
CA SER A 96 -19.88 10.35 11.31
C SER A 96 -19.36 11.55 12.08
N PRO A 97 -20.19 12.23 12.87
CA PRO A 97 -19.75 13.34 13.73
C PRO A 97 -18.86 12.89 14.89
N LYS A 98 -18.68 11.57 15.09
CA LYS A 98 -17.87 11.01 16.17
C LYS A 98 -16.35 11.10 15.91
N PHE A 99 -15.94 11.41 14.68
CA PHE A 99 -14.53 11.41 14.27
C PHE A 99 -14.05 12.79 13.77
N PRO A 100 -14.15 13.86 14.60
CA PRO A 100 -13.81 15.22 14.16
C PRO A 100 -12.33 15.38 13.82
N TYR A 101 -11.43 14.67 14.51
CA TYR A 101 -10.00 14.70 14.20
C TYR A 101 -9.68 14.06 12.86
N TYR A 102 -10.35 12.97 12.50
CA TYR A 102 -10.20 12.35 11.18
C TYR A 102 -10.68 13.29 10.06
N ASN A 103 -11.84 13.91 10.25
CA ASN A 103 -12.36 14.91 9.32
C ASN A 103 -11.37 16.08 9.17
N SER A 104 -10.81 16.59 10.26
CA SER A 104 -9.81 17.66 10.20
C SER A 104 -8.56 17.24 9.43
N ALA A 105 -8.08 16.00 9.61
CA ALA A 105 -6.95 15.47 8.85
C ALA A 105 -7.26 15.36 7.36
N TYR A 106 -8.46 14.88 7.00
CA TYR A 106 -8.90 14.81 5.62
C TYR A 106 -8.94 16.18 4.94
N TYR A 107 -9.53 17.20 5.58
CA TYR A 107 -9.58 18.55 5.02
C TYR A 107 -8.19 19.18 4.82
N LYS A 108 -7.18 18.77 5.57
CA LYS A 108 -5.78 19.18 5.33
C LYS A 108 -5.18 18.50 4.10
N VAL A 109 -5.61 17.29 3.77
CA VAL A 109 -5.12 16.54 2.61
C VAL A 109 -5.84 16.94 1.33
N LEU A 110 -7.11 17.33 1.40
CA LEU A 110 -7.96 17.61 0.25
C LEU A 110 -7.32 18.56 -0.79
N PRO A 111 -6.66 19.68 -0.42
CA PRO A 111 -5.98 20.54 -1.39
C PRO A 111 -4.91 19.81 -2.20
N TYR A 112 -4.16 18.90 -1.57
CA TYR A 112 -3.13 18.10 -2.25
C TYR A 112 -3.74 17.09 -3.23
N ILE A 113 -4.86 16.45 -2.87
CA ILE A 113 -5.60 15.56 -3.76
C ILE A 113 -6.05 16.33 -5.02
N VAL A 114 -6.63 17.51 -4.83
CA VAL A 114 -7.08 18.37 -5.93
C VAL A 114 -5.91 18.76 -6.84
N GLU A 115 -4.77 19.13 -6.27
CA GLU A 115 -3.57 19.48 -7.02
C GLU A 115 -3.01 18.28 -7.80
N LEU A 116 -2.91 17.11 -7.18
CA LEU A 116 -2.44 15.88 -7.82
C LEU A 116 -3.33 15.50 -9.02
N ARG A 117 -4.65 15.59 -8.86
CA ARG A 117 -5.61 15.36 -9.94
C ARG A 117 -5.55 16.39 -11.04
N ALA A 118 -5.22 17.63 -10.73
CA ALA A 118 -4.99 18.67 -11.73
C ALA A 118 -3.70 18.44 -12.53
N LYS A 119 -2.71 17.76 -11.95
CA LYS A 119 -1.43 17.42 -12.58
C LYS A 119 -1.43 16.07 -13.35
N GLY A 120 -2.55 15.37 -13.41
CA GLY A 120 -2.70 14.19 -14.25
C GLY A 120 -3.02 12.89 -13.54
N ALA A 121 -3.26 12.90 -12.21
CA ALA A 121 -3.83 11.74 -11.54
C ALA A 121 -5.26 11.48 -12.05
N ASP A 122 -5.65 10.22 -12.08
CA ASP A 122 -6.98 9.83 -12.56
C ASP A 122 -8.06 10.45 -11.64
N LYS A 123 -9.03 11.11 -12.26
CA LYS A 123 -10.15 11.76 -11.54
C LYS A 123 -11.25 10.79 -11.15
N GLU A 124 -11.30 9.65 -11.80
CA GLU A 124 -12.30 8.59 -11.55
C GLU A 124 -11.86 7.65 -10.41
N GLU A 125 -10.57 7.67 -10.04
CA GLU A 125 -10.05 6.86 -8.94
C GLU A 125 -10.54 7.36 -7.57
N PRO A 126 -10.70 6.47 -6.58
CA PRO A 126 -10.93 6.86 -5.20
C PRO A 126 -9.85 7.82 -4.68
N GLU A 127 -10.21 8.80 -3.87
CA GLU A 127 -9.26 9.77 -3.31
C GLU A 127 -8.13 9.11 -2.51
N LEU A 128 -8.43 8.02 -1.84
CA LEU A 128 -7.40 7.25 -1.12
C LEU A 128 -6.39 6.61 -2.06
N GLU A 129 -6.79 6.13 -3.24
CA GLU A 129 -5.88 5.60 -4.24
C GLU A 129 -4.89 6.67 -4.69
N THR A 130 -5.38 7.87 -5.01
CA THR A 130 -4.54 9.05 -5.27
C THR A 130 -3.54 9.32 -4.12
N CYS A 131 -3.98 9.19 -2.88
CA CYS A 131 -3.11 9.35 -1.70
C CYS A 131 -2.01 8.27 -1.63
N PHE A 132 -2.36 7.01 -1.86
CA PHE A 132 -1.40 5.91 -1.89
C PHE A 132 -0.40 6.06 -3.02
N GLU A 133 -0.86 6.41 -4.23
CA GLU A 133 0.01 6.66 -5.38
C GLU A 133 0.99 7.81 -5.13
N ALA A 134 0.53 8.89 -4.49
CA ALA A 134 1.40 10.00 -4.12
C ALA A 134 2.50 9.57 -3.15
N LEU A 135 2.18 8.82 -2.09
CA LEU A 135 3.18 8.32 -1.15
C LEU A 135 4.14 7.34 -1.81
N TYR A 136 3.62 6.47 -2.68
CA TYR A 136 4.44 5.52 -3.40
C TYR A 136 5.39 6.22 -4.37
N GLY A 137 4.92 7.22 -5.12
CA GLY A 137 5.74 8.04 -5.99
C GLY A 137 6.86 8.78 -5.23
N ILE A 138 6.55 9.35 -4.07
CA ILE A 138 7.55 9.98 -3.20
C ILE A 138 8.58 8.96 -2.70
N LEU A 139 8.16 7.76 -2.33
CA LEU A 139 9.06 6.69 -1.94
C LEU A 139 10.02 6.33 -3.07
N LEU A 140 9.53 6.19 -4.31
CA LEU A 140 10.37 5.91 -5.47
C LEU A 140 11.39 7.03 -5.73
N LEU A 141 10.99 8.30 -5.59
CA LEU A 141 11.92 9.43 -5.71
C LEU A 141 13.04 9.36 -4.66
N LYS A 142 12.70 9.03 -3.40
CA LYS A 142 13.69 8.86 -2.32
C LYS A 142 14.64 7.69 -2.58
N LEU A 143 14.14 6.56 -3.08
CA LEU A 143 14.97 5.42 -3.46
C LEU A 143 15.94 5.77 -4.60
N GLN A 144 15.52 6.65 -5.51
CA GLN A 144 16.37 7.20 -6.59
C GLN A 144 17.29 8.33 -6.09
N LYS A 145 17.30 8.64 -4.79
CA LYS A 145 18.08 9.74 -4.18
C LYS A 145 17.78 11.11 -4.80
N LYS A 146 16.55 11.30 -5.32
CA LYS A 146 16.08 12.59 -5.82
C LYS A 146 15.60 13.45 -4.66
N GLU A 147 15.90 14.74 -4.74
CA GLU A 147 15.38 15.71 -3.79
C GLU A 147 13.88 15.92 -4.02
N ILE A 148 13.16 16.07 -2.93
CA ILE A 148 11.74 16.43 -2.92
C ILE A 148 11.58 17.86 -2.42
N SER A 149 10.67 18.61 -3.02
CA SER A 149 10.38 19.99 -2.60
C SER A 149 9.78 20.01 -1.20
N GLU A 150 9.86 21.18 -0.56
CA GLU A 150 9.22 21.39 0.75
C GLU A 150 7.70 21.21 0.68
N GLU A 151 7.08 21.60 -0.44
CA GLU A 151 5.66 21.41 -0.69
C GLU A 151 5.30 19.91 -0.78
N THR A 152 6.09 19.13 -1.52
CA THR A 152 5.94 17.68 -1.59
C THR A 152 6.10 17.03 -0.21
N ARG A 153 7.01 17.53 0.63
CA ARG A 153 7.21 17.05 1.99
C ARG A 153 5.97 17.30 2.87
N LYS A 154 5.40 18.50 2.80
CA LYS A 154 4.16 18.85 3.51
C LYS A 154 2.99 17.97 3.07
N ALA A 155 2.85 17.74 1.77
CA ALA A 155 1.84 16.83 1.24
C ALA A 155 2.05 15.41 1.78
N GLN A 156 3.29 14.90 1.76
CA GLN A 156 3.63 13.59 2.31
C GLN A 156 3.23 13.47 3.79
N GLU A 157 3.57 14.46 4.61
CA GLU A 157 3.24 14.45 6.05
C GLU A 157 1.73 14.43 6.29
N ALA A 158 0.98 15.27 5.57
CA ALA A 158 -0.47 15.33 5.70
C ALA A 158 -1.13 14.01 5.27
N ILE A 159 -0.76 13.47 4.11
CA ILE A 159 -1.30 12.20 3.59
C ILE A 159 -0.92 11.04 4.52
N SER A 160 0.33 10.96 4.98
CA SER A 160 0.79 9.91 5.90
C SER A 160 0.00 9.95 7.21
N THR A 161 -0.29 11.14 7.73
CA THR A 161 -1.09 11.31 8.95
C THR A 161 -2.51 10.78 8.76
N LEU A 162 -3.17 11.12 7.66
CA LEU A 162 -4.52 10.64 7.34
C LEU A 162 -4.55 9.11 7.24
N LEU A 163 -3.62 8.53 6.48
CA LEU A 163 -3.57 7.07 6.27
C LEU A 163 -3.19 6.31 7.54
N ALA A 164 -2.35 6.88 8.41
CA ALA A 164 -2.04 6.28 9.71
C ALA A 164 -3.29 6.25 10.63
N MET A 165 -4.06 7.34 10.66
CA MET A 165 -5.33 7.37 11.39
C MET A 165 -6.32 6.33 10.84
N LEU A 166 -6.47 6.26 9.53
CA LEU A 166 -7.33 5.29 8.86
C LEU A 166 -6.92 3.85 9.18
N SER A 167 -5.61 3.55 9.15
CA SER A 167 -5.07 2.23 9.51
C SER A 167 -5.39 1.85 10.95
N ASN A 168 -5.31 2.78 11.88
CA ASN A 168 -5.69 2.53 13.27
C ASN A 168 -7.19 2.20 13.41
N TYR A 169 -8.07 2.93 12.74
CA TYR A 169 -9.50 2.62 12.74
C TYR A 169 -9.80 1.28 12.08
N TYR A 170 -9.10 0.94 11.00
CA TYR A 170 -9.24 -0.36 10.33
C TYR A 170 -8.90 -1.52 11.27
N ILE A 171 -7.77 -1.43 11.98
CA ILE A 171 -7.36 -2.44 12.97
C ILE A 171 -8.39 -2.56 14.10
N CYS A 172 -8.84 -1.43 14.66
CA CYS A 172 -9.87 -1.43 15.70
C CYS A 172 -11.14 -2.16 15.24
N LEU A 173 -11.59 -1.95 14.01
CA LEU A 173 -12.77 -2.63 13.46
C LEU A 173 -12.56 -4.14 13.32
N LEU A 174 -11.38 -4.59 12.88
CA LEU A 174 -11.08 -6.01 12.77
C LEU A 174 -11.15 -6.73 14.12
N TYR A 175 -10.72 -6.06 15.21
CA TYR A 175 -10.73 -6.64 16.55
C TYR A 175 -12.07 -6.49 17.27
N THR A 176 -12.95 -5.57 16.84
CA THR A 176 -14.25 -5.32 17.46
C THR A 176 -15.42 -5.95 16.71
N SER A 177 -15.22 -6.40 15.47
CA SER A 177 -16.22 -7.17 14.75
C SER A 177 -16.31 -8.56 15.37
N PRO A 178 -17.52 -9.03 15.82
CA PRO A 178 -17.68 -10.39 16.26
C PRO A 178 -17.25 -11.35 15.15
N SER A 179 -16.40 -12.32 15.51
CA SER A 179 -16.02 -13.40 14.60
C SER A 179 -17.29 -14.01 14.00
N PRO A 180 -17.35 -14.30 12.70
CA PRO A 180 -18.50 -14.98 12.10
C PRO A 180 -18.50 -16.48 12.47
N ARG A 181 -18.35 -16.78 13.75
CA ARG A 181 -18.46 -18.10 14.33
C ARG A 181 -19.13 -17.94 15.69
N ASP A 182 -20.43 -17.83 15.66
CA ASP A 182 -21.39 -18.35 16.67
C ASP A 182 -22.76 -18.49 16.00
#